data_66ba089d88f1c3c0a8226b164b378ff7
#
_entry.id   66ba089d88f1c3c0a8226b164b378ff7
#
_cell.length_a   1.000
_cell.length_b   1.000
_cell.length_c   1.000
_cell.angle_alpha   90.00
_cell.angle_beta   90.00
_cell.angle_gamma   90.00
#
_symmetry.space_group_name_H-M   'P 1'
#
loop_
_entity.id
_entity.type
_entity.pdbx_description
1 polymer ?
#
loop_
_entity_poly.entity_id
_entity_poly.type
_entity_poly.pdbx_seq_one_letter_code
_entity_poly.pdbx_strand_id
1 'polypeptide(L)'
;MKGEVAVEISALLAFSAIRNNDRVGLLIFTDEVEVFVPPKKGRRHVLRVIRELLYHRPRGRRTSIATALETLDRVIRRHAVVFVISDFIDEGYERALQRASRRHDVIAVSIEDPREGSLPDVGFLTLHDAESGQQLVIDSSDEAVRLAFAQRWQVAVARRTRIFRRLAVDEVHIDAASGDYVEPLARFFEGRMSRN
;
A
#
# COMPACT_ATOMS: atom_id res chain seq x y z
N MET A 1 -2.63 0.03 13.12
CA MET A 1 -1.40 -0.71 12.85
C MET A 1 -0.95 -0.59 11.39
N LYS A 2 -1.57 -1.23 10.36
CA LYS A 2 -1.13 -1.05 8.94
C LYS A 2 -1.17 0.42 8.48
N GLY A 3 -2.21 1.17 8.85
CA GLY A 3 -2.32 2.59 8.51
C GLY A 3 -1.22 3.46 9.14
N GLU A 4 -0.82 3.18 10.36
CA GLU A 4 0.30 3.89 11.02
C GLU A 4 1.62 3.60 10.32
N VAL A 5 1.89 2.33 9.97
CA VAL A 5 3.06 1.94 9.18
C VAL A 5 3.07 2.62 7.82
N ALA A 6 1.92 2.72 7.14
CA ALA A 6 1.81 3.44 5.87
C ALA A 6 2.17 4.94 6.00
N VAL A 7 1.72 5.58 7.08
CA VAL A 7 2.05 6.98 7.37
C VAL A 7 3.55 7.13 7.65
N GLU A 8 4.15 6.25 8.44
CA GLU A 8 5.57 6.30 8.79
C GLU A 8 6.46 6.09 7.57
N ILE A 9 6.15 5.10 6.71
CA ILE A 9 6.84 4.87 5.44
C ILE A 9 6.73 6.10 4.53
N SER A 10 5.52 6.65 4.39
CA SER A 10 5.28 7.83 3.55
C SER A 10 6.07 9.04 4.05
N ALA A 11 6.14 9.23 5.37
CA ALA A 11 6.93 10.29 5.99
C ALA A 11 8.44 10.09 5.75
N LEU A 12 8.95 8.86 5.89
CA LEU A 12 10.34 8.52 5.64
C LEU A 12 10.73 8.83 4.19
N LEU A 13 9.91 8.40 3.21
CA LEU A 13 10.12 8.69 1.79
C LEU A 13 10.09 10.19 1.51
N ALA A 14 9.15 10.92 2.11
CA ALA A 14 9.06 12.37 1.97
C ALA A 14 10.29 13.10 2.56
N PHE A 15 10.81 12.65 3.70
CA PHE A 15 12.04 13.20 4.28
C PHE A 15 13.27 12.90 3.42
N SER A 16 13.37 11.69 2.86
CA SER A 16 14.47 11.33 1.94
C SER A 16 14.51 12.27 0.74
N ALA A 17 13.37 12.61 0.18
CA ALA A 17 13.25 13.52 -0.95
C ALA A 17 13.70 14.97 -0.64
N ILE A 18 13.63 15.42 0.63
CA ILE A 18 14.21 16.73 1.02
C ILE A 18 15.72 16.73 0.80
N ARG A 19 16.40 15.67 1.21
CA ARG A 19 17.87 15.57 1.09
C ARG A 19 18.33 15.62 -0.36
N ASN A 20 17.52 15.07 -1.26
CA ASN A 20 17.80 15.01 -2.69
C ASN A 20 17.28 16.24 -3.46
N ASN A 21 16.65 17.20 -2.76
CA ASN A 21 15.98 18.35 -3.38
C ASN A 21 14.93 17.97 -4.42
N ASP A 22 14.21 16.87 -4.19
CA ASP A 22 13.16 16.37 -5.07
C ASP A 22 11.82 17.06 -4.87
N ARG A 23 10.92 16.88 -5.83
CA ARG A 23 9.53 17.30 -5.71
C ARG A 23 8.71 16.19 -5.08
N VAL A 24 8.01 16.49 -3.99
CA VAL A 24 7.13 15.54 -3.29
C VAL A 24 5.69 15.96 -3.48
N GLY A 25 4.85 15.02 -3.87
CA GLY A 25 3.40 15.13 -3.87
C GLY A 25 2.79 14.04 -2.99
N LEU A 26 1.51 14.17 -2.67
CA LEU A 26 0.76 13.21 -1.89
C LEU A 26 -0.63 13.02 -2.48
N LEU A 27 -1.08 11.78 -2.54
CA LEU A 27 -2.45 11.41 -2.85
C LEU A 27 -2.92 10.42 -1.78
N ILE A 28 -3.93 10.79 -0.99
CA ILE A 28 -4.57 9.91 -0.02
C ILE A 28 -5.91 9.51 -0.60
N PHE A 29 -6.23 8.23 -0.52
CA PHE A 29 -7.43 7.67 -1.13
C PHE A 29 -8.06 6.59 -0.26
N THR A 30 -9.34 6.45 -0.45
CA THR A 30 -10.19 5.33 -0.03
C THR A 30 -10.85 4.76 -1.30
N ASP A 31 -12.16 4.64 -1.38
CA ASP A 31 -12.90 4.42 -2.63
C ASP A 31 -12.92 5.67 -3.53
N GLU A 32 -12.56 6.82 -2.97
CA GLU A 32 -12.33 8.07 -3.69
C GLU A 32 -10.99 8.71 -3.29
N VAL A 33 -10.55 9.71 -4.04
CA VAL A 33 -9.38 10.52 -3.66
C VAL A 33 -9.81 11.57 -2.65
N GLU A 34 -9.30 11.47 -1.44
CA GLU A 34 -9.65 12.36 -0.34
C GLU A 34 -8.70 13.56 -0.20
N VAL A 35 -7.43 13.38 -0.52
CA VAL A 35 -6.42 14.45 -0.49
C VAL A 35 -5.52 14.36 -1.70
N PHE A 36 -5.28 15.51 -2.33
CA PHE A 36 -4.24 15.67 -3.33
C PHE A 36 -3.38 16.89 -3.02
N VAL A 37 -2.10 16.66 -2.78
CA VAL A 37 -1.08 17.69 -2.62
C VAL A 37 -0.15 17.63 -3.83
N PRO A 38 -0.16 18.64 -4.71
CA PRO A 38 0.65 18.60 -5.94
C PRO A 38 2.15 18.63 -5.64
N PRO A 39 2.99 18.00 -6.51
CA PRO A 39 4.42 17.90 -6.29
C PRO A 39 5.12 19.26 -6.27
N LYS A 40 5.78 19.60 -5.17
CA LYS A 40 6.60 20.81 -4.99
C LYS A 40 7.88 20.49 -4.24
N LYS A 41 8.88 21.35 -4.39
CA LYS A 41 10.14 21.29 -3.62
C LYS A 41 10.05 22.06 -2.31
N GLY A 42 10.98 21.76 -1.42
CA GLY A 42 11.30 22.56 -0.26
C GLY A 42 10.71 22.03 1.05
N ARG A 43 11.46 22.27 2.13
CA ARG A 43 11.19 21.76 3.47
C ARG A 43 9.77 22.08 3.96
N ARG A 44 9.31 23.32 3.75
CA ARG A 44 7.95 23.74 4.20
C ARG A 44 6.85 22.93 3.51
N HIS A 45 7.04 22.61 2.22
CA HIS A 45 6.08 21.83 1.47
C HIS A 45 6.04 20.39 1.96
N VAL A 46 7.20 19.75 2.18
CA VAL A 46 7.27 18.38 2.70
C VAL A 46 6.68 18.28 4.11
N LEU A 47 6.94 19.28 4.99
CA LEU A 47 6.29 19.32 6.30
C LEU A 47 4.76 19.44 6.20
N ARG A 48 4.24 20.13 5.17
CA ARG A 48 2.80 20.13 4.88
C ARG A 48 2.31 18.74 4.47
N VAL A 49 3.03 18.05 3.59
CA VAL A 49 2.70 16.66 3.16
C VAL A 49 2.63 15.74 4.38
N ILE A 50 3.63 15.80 5.26
CA ILE A 50 3.68 14.99 6.49
C ILE A 50 2.52 15.34 7.43
N ARG A 51 2.18 16.61 7.56
CA ARG A 51 1.03 17.02 8.36
C ARG A 51 -0.28 16.45 7.81
N GLU A 52 -0.50 16.51 6.49
CA GLU A 52 -1.68 15.91 5.87
C GLU A 52 -1.74 14.39 6.16
N LEU A 53 -0.61 13.67 6.07
CA LEU A 53 -0.52 12.25 6.39
C LEU A 53 -0.89 11.95 7.85
N LEU A 54 -0.37 12.74 8.80
CA LEU A 54 -0.54 12.49 10.24
C LEU A 54 -1.94 12.82 10.76
N TYR A 55 -2.58 13.84 10.18
CA TYR A 55 -3.86 14.36 10.70
C TYR A 55 -5.05 13.98 9.84
N HIS A 56 -4.81 13.38 8.67
CA HIS A 56 -5.91 12.94 7.82
C HIS A 56 -6.71 11.82 8.49
N ARG A 57 -8.01 11.96 8.46
CA ARG A 57 -8.95 10.92 8.90
C ARG A 57 -9.75 10.45 7.68
N PRO A 58 -9.61 9.19 7.27
CA PRO A 58 -10.35 8.65 6.14
C PRO A 58 -11.86 8.80 6.31
N ARG A 59 -12.54 9.17 5.25
CA ARG A 59 -14.02 9.29 5.20
C ARG A 59 -14.63 8.00 4.68
N GLY A 60 -14.02 7.41 3.65
CA GLY A 60 -14.44 6.14 3.08
C GLY A 60 -13.98 4.95 3.93
N ARG A 61 -14.64 3.83 3.72
CA ARG A 61 -14.30 2.54 4.38
C ARG A 61 -13.72 1.53 3.41
N ARG A 62 -13.92 1.75 2.10
CA ARG A 62 -13.43 0.88 1.04
C ARG A 62 -12.13 1.42 0.48
N THR A 63 -11.45 0.61 -0.31
CA THR A 63 -10.22 0.97 -1.00
C THR A 63 -10.41 0.84 -2.50
N SER A 64 -9.96 1.83 -3.28
CA SER A 64 -9.90 1.76 -4.74
C SER A 64 -8.57 2.26 -5.26
N ILE A 65 -7.62 1.35 -5.42
CA ILE A 65 -6.31 1.64 -6.03
C ILE A 65 -6.49 2.10 -7.47
N ALA A 66 -7.48 1.57 -8.18
CA ALA A 66 -7.80 1.98 -9.55
C ALA A 66 -8.13 3.47 -9.62
N THR A 67 -9.03 3.96 -8.76
CA THR A 67 -9.42 5.38 -8.70
C THR A 67 -8.23 6.29 -8.37
N ALA A 68 -7.37 5.86 -7.45
CA ALA A 68 -6.15 6.59 -7.09
C ALA A 68 -5.20 6.74 -8.28
N LEU A 69 -4.91 5.63 -8.97
CA LEU A 69 -4.00 5.60 -10.13
C LEU A 69 -4.57 6.36 -11.34
N GLU A 70 -5.88 6.28 -11.60
CA GLU A 70 -6.54 7.05 -12.65
C GLU A 70 -6.54 8.55 -12.37
N THR A 71 -6.66 8.92 -11.11
CA THR A 71 -6.52 10.33 -10.72
C THR A 71 -5.08 10.79 -10.85
N LEU A 72 -4.11 9.97 -10.40
CA LEU A 72 -2.68 10.25 -10.59
C LEU A 72 -2.37 10.53 -12.07
N ASP A 73 -2.81 9.66 -12.98
CA ASP A 73 -2.59 9.79 -14.43
C ASP A 73 -3.16 11.08 -15.02
N ARG A 74 -4.26 11.60 -14.45
CA ARG A 74 -4.87 12.86 -14.87
C ARG A 74 -4.11 14.09 -14.38
N VAL A 75 -3.60 14.04 -13.13
CA VAL A 75 -3.01 15.22 -12.48
C VAL A 75 -1.50 15.30 -12.63
N ILE A 76 -0.81 14.16 -12.81
CA ILE A 76 0.65 14.10 -12.98
C ILE A 76 0.99 13.79 -14.43
N ARG A 77 1.39 14.82 -15.17
CA ARG A 77 1.72 14.69 -16.61
C ARG A 77 3.17 14.33 -16.89
N ARG A 78 4.08 14.62 -15.95
CA ARG A 78 5.51 14.33 -16.08
C ARG A 78 5.84 12.99 -15.46
N HIS A 79 6.84 12.32 -16.00
CA HIS A 79 7.37 11.10 -15.39
C HIS A 79 7.75 11.35 -13.93
N ALA A 80 7.38 10.43 -13.05
CA ALA A 80 7.63 10.50 -11.62
C ALA A 80 7.90 9.09 -11.07
N VAL A 81 8.59 9.01 -9.95
CA VAL A 81 8.61 7.82 -9.09
C VAL A 81 7.34 7.86 -8.24
N VAL A 82 6.56 6.79 -8.26
CA VAL A 82 5.27 6.68 -7.59
C VAL A 82 5.29 5.50 -6.63
N PHE A 83 5.21 5.78 -5.35
CA PHE A 83 5.05 4.75 -4.33
C PHE A 83 3.55 4.54 -4.08
N VAL A 84 3.05 3.34 -4.39
CA VAL A 84 1.68 2.92 -4.06
C VAL A 84 1.77 2.09 -2.79
N ILE A 85 1.30 2.66 -1.68
CA ILE A 85 1.41 2.07 -0.35
C ILE A 85 0.03 1.53 0.03
N SER A 86 -0.12 0.20 0.10
CA SER A 86 -1.40 -0.48 0.37
C SER A 86 -1.13 -1.92 0.79
N ASP A 87 -2.15 -2.63 1.27
CA ASP A 87 -2.15 -4.09 1.41
C ASP A 87 -2.52 -4.81 0.09
N PHE A 88 -3.00 -4.06 -0.91
CA PHE A 88 -3.39 -4.57 -2.22
C PHE A 88 -4.45 -5.69 -2.18
N ILE A 89 -5.33 -5.66 -1.19
CA ILE A 89 -6.46 -6.57 -1.10
C ILE A 89 -7.55 -6.19 -2.12
N ASP A 90 -7.58 -4.92 -2.55
CA ASP A 90 -8.46 -4.39 -3.60
C ASP A 90 -8.35 -5.19 -4.92
N GLU A 91 -9.42 -5.18 -5.68
CA GLU A 91 -9.50 -5.86 -6.98
C GLU A 91 -9.72 -4.87 -8.12
N GLY A 92 -9.37 -5.30 -9.35
CA GLY A 92 -9.65 -4.52 -10.57
C GLY A 92 -8.65 -3.41 -10.89
N TYR A 93 -7.63 -3.18 -10.08
CA TYR A 93 -6.63 -2.14 -10.31
C TYR A 93 -5.60 -2.45 -11.42
N GLU A 94 -5.57 -3.67 -11.96
CA GLU A 94 -4.54 -4.13 -12.90
C GLU A 94 -4.39 -3.23 -14.13
N ARG A 95 -5.51 -2.79 -14.73
CA ARG A 95 -5.49 -1.92 -15.92
C ARG A 95 -4.97 -0.51 -15.59
N ALA A 96 -5.37 0.03 -14.45
CA ALA A 96 -4.89 1.34 -14.01
C ALA A 96 -3.40 1.28 -13.66
N LEU A 97 -2.95 0.23 -12.98
CA LEU A 97 -1.54 -0.02 -12.66
C LEU A 97 -0.69 -0.17 -13.93
N GLN A 98 -1.19 -0.90 -14.94
CA GLN A 98 -0.52 -1.03 -16.23
C GLN A 98 -0.36 0.31 -16.96
N ARG A 99 -1.36 1.19 -16.90
CA ARG A 99 -1.24 2.54 -17.48
C ARG A 99 -0.23 3.38 -16.73
N ALA A 100 -0.32 3.38 -15.40
CA ALA A 100 0.57 4.14 -14.54
C ALA A 100 2.04 3.68 -14.70
N SER A 101 2.32 2.36 -14.76
CA SER A 101 3.68 1.82 -14.90
C SER A 101 4.32 2.11 -16.26
N ARG A 102 3.52 2.41 -17.30
CA ARG A 102 4.05 2.85 -18.61
C ARG A 102 4.49 4.32 -18.62
N ARG A 103 3.96 5.13 -17.72
CA ARG A 103 4.20 6.59 -17.66
C ARG A 103 5.09 7.00 -16.53
N HIS A 104 5.12 6.22 -15.48
CA HIS A 104 5.78 6.49 -14.22
C HIS A 104 6.59 5.29 -13.79
N ASP A 105 7.58 5.50 -12.95
CA ASP A 105 8.29 4.46 -12.24
C ASP A 105 7.47 4.08 -11.00
N VAL A 106 6.64 3.04 -11.11
CA VAL A 106 5.73 2.64 -10.05
C VAL A 106 6.38 1.58 -9.16
N ILE A 107 6.39 1.84 -7.87
CA ILE A 107 6.88 0.95 -6.82
C ILE A 107 5.70 0.62 -5.91
N ALA A 108 5.34 -0.66 -5.84
CA ALA A 108 4.34 -1.13 -4.90
C ALA A 108 4.99 -1.38 -3.52
N VAL A 109 4.46 -0.75 -2.49
CA VAL A 109 4.84 -1.01 -1.09
C VAL A 109 3.70 -1.77 -0.44
N SER A 110 3.83 -3.09 -0.37
CA SER A 110 2.81 -3.97 0.19
C SER A 110 3.00 -4.11 1.70
N ILE A 111 2.00 -3.64 2.46
CA ILE A 111 1.98 -3.75 3.92
C ILE A 111 1.09 -4.91 4.31
N GLU A 112 1.68 -5.94 4.89
CA GLU A 112 0.98 -7.13 5.34
C GLU A 112 1.10 -7.31 6.86
N ASP A 113 0.07 -7.87 7.46
CA ASP A 113 0.12 -8.40 8.82
C ASP A 113 0.05 -9.93 8.71
N PRO A 114 1.10 -10.67 9.11
CA PRO A 114 1.10 -12.14 9.05
C PRO A 114 -0.10 -12.79 9.72
N ARG A 115 -0.71 -12.10 10.70
CA ARG A 115 -1.91 -12.57 11.40
C ARG A 115 -3.15 -12.61 10.51
N GLU A 116 -3.18 -11.85 9.42
CA GLU A 116 -4.27 -11.87 8.45
C GLU A 116 -4.25 -13.14 7.58
N GLY A 117 -3.11 -13.83 7.54
CA GLY A 117 -2.93 -15.08 6.80
C GLY A 117 -3.28 -16.34 7.59
N SER A 118 -3.61 -16.23 8.89
CA SER A 118 -3.86 -17.40 9.73
C SER A 118 -4.93 -17.13 10.78
N LEU A 119 -5.72 -18.16 11.10
CA LEU A 119 -6.68 -18.12 12.20
C LEU A 119 -6.09 -18.87 13.40
N PRO A 120 -6.16 -18.28 14.62
CA PRO A 120 -5.80 -19.01 15.83
C PRO A 120 -6.86 -20.09 16.15
N ASP A 121 -6.45 -21.18 16.78
CA ASP A 121 -7.36 -22.22 17.29
C ASP A 121 -7.94 -21.78 18.63
N VAL A 122 -9.11 -21.12 18.62
CA VAL A 122 -9.76 -20.54 19.81
C VAL A 122 -11.29 -20.76 19.81
N GLY A 123 -11.79 -21.67 18.98
CA GLY A 123 -13.22 -21.93 18.84
C GLY A 123 -13.92 -20.92 17.93
N PHE A 124 -15.11 -20.49 18.31
CA PHE A 124 -15.89 -19.58 17.49
C PHE A 124 -15.30 -18.15 17.51
N LEU A 125 -15.00 -17.66 16.30
CA LEU A 125 -14.53 -16.30 16.05
C LEU A 125 -15.55 -15.52 15.25
N THR A 126 -15.77 -14.27 15.62
CA THR A 126 -16.51 -13.31 14.78
C THR A 126 -15.51 -12.47 14.01
N LEU A 127 -15.44 -12.69 12.71
CA LEU A 127 -14.67 -11.85 11.81
C LEU A 127 -15.53 -10.65 11.40
N HIS A 128 -14.93 -9.47 11.44
CA HIS A 128 -15.55 -8.25 10.95
C HIS A 128 -14.87 -7.84 9.65
N ASP A 129 -15.63 -7.79 8.58
CA ASP A 129 -15.16 -7.16 7.35
C ASP A 129 -15.18 -5.64 7.54
N ALA A 130 -14.00 -5.05 7.56
CA ALA A 130 -13.83 -3.60 7.77
C ALA A 130 -14.44 -2.75 6.64
N GLU A 131 -14.55 -3.29 5.44
CA GLU A 131 -15.08 -2.58 4.26
C GLU A 131 -16.60 -2.66 4.16
N SER A 132 -17.17 -3.86 4.27
CA SER A 132 -18.62 -4.07 4.16
C SER A 132 -19.37 -3.92 5.48
N GLY A 133 -18.65 -4.03 6.61
CA GLY A 133 -19.24 -4.08 7.96
C GLY A 133 -19.95 -5.40 8.25
N GLN A 134 -19.85 -6.41 7.36
CA GLN A 134 -20.44 -7.72 7.59
C GLN A 134 -19.70 -8.46 8.70
N GLN A 135 -20.45 -9.26 9.43
CA GLN A 135 -19.91 -10.16 10.44
C GLN A 135 -20.06 -11.60 9.98
N LEU A 136 -18.99 -12.34 10.07
CA LEU A 136 -18.98 -13.78 9.78
C LEU A 136 -18.51 -14.53 11.02
N VAL A 137 -19.37 -15.42 11.52
CA VAL A 137 -18.99 -16.34 12.60
C VAL A 137 -18.41 -17.59 11.99
N ILE A 138 -17.19 -17.94 12.38
CA ILE A 138 -16.48 -19.12 11.92
C ILE A 138 -16.02 -19.95 13.13
N ASP A 139 -16.01 -21.27 12.97
CA ASP A 139 -15.41 -22.16 13.95
C ASP A 139 -13.93 -22.34 13.62
N SER A 140 -13.06 -21.70 14.39
CA SER A 140 -11.62 -21.77 14.19
C SER A 140 -10.98 -23.01 14.85
N SER A 141 -11.75 -23.81 15.60
CA SER A 141 -11.27 -25.12 16.07
C SER A 141 -11.23 -26.15 14.94
N ASP A 142 -12.02 -25.95 13.88
CA ASP A 142 -11.97 -26.80 12.67
C ASP A 142 -10.73 -26.52 11.85
N GLU A 143 -9.85 -27.52 11.75
CA GLU A 143 -8.61 -27.43 10.96
C GLU A 143 -8.88 -27.14 9.49
N ALA A 144 -9.94 -27.69 8.90
CA ALA A 144 -10.28 -27.46 7.50
C ALA A 144 -10.65 -25.97 7.26
N VAL A 145 -11.31 -25.33 8.20
CA VAL A 145 -11.61 -23.88 8.15
C VAL A 145 -10.34 -23.07 8.20
N ARG A 146 -9.42 -23.39 9.12
CA ARG A 146 -8.12 -22.68 9.22
C ARG A 146 -7.29 -22.84 7.95
N LEU A 147 -7.21 -24.06 7.40
CA LEU A 147 -6.48 -24.33 6.16
C LEU A 147 -7.10 -23.61 4.96
N ALA A 148 -8.43 -23.62 4.83
CA ALA A 148 -9.11 -22.91 3.74
C ALA A 148 -8.87 -21.39 3.83
N PHE A 149 -8.85 -20.81 5.02
CA PHE A 149 -8.55 -19.40 5.25
C PHE A 149 -7.11 -19.06 4.83
N ALA A 150 -6.13 -19.85 5.29
CA ALA A 150 -4.73 -19.67 4.92
C ALA A 150 -4.49 -19.81 3.41
N GLN A 151 -5.15 -20.78 2.77
CA GLN A 151 -5.06 -20.96 1.32
C GLN A 151 -5.60 -19.77 0.54
N ARG A 152 -6.73 -19.18 0.96
CA ARG A 152 -7.29 -17.98 0.32
C ARG A 152 -6.30 -16.82 0.38
N TRP A 153 -5.69 -16.60 1.54
CA TRP A 153 -4.66 -15.59 1.72
C TRP A 153 -3.47 -15.80 0.78
N GLN A 154 -2.93 -17.04 0.76
CA GLN A 154 -1.81 -17.38 -0.13
C GLN A 154 -2.14 -17.17 -1.60
N VAL A 155 -3.36 -17.50 -2.02
CA VAL A 155 -3.82 -17.28 -3.41
C VAL A 155 -3.88 -15.78 -3.71
N ALA A 156 -4.38 -14.94 -2.79
CA ALA A 156 -4.43 -13.49 -2.97
C ALA A 156 -3.02 -12.89 -3.09
N VAL A 157 -2.09 -13.27 -2.22
CA VAL A 157 -0.69 -12.84 -2.26
C VAL A 157 -0.01 -13.28 -3.57
N ALA A 158 -0.19 -14.55 -3.97
CA ALA A 158 0.39 -15.06 -5.22
C ALA A 158 -0.19 -14.36 -6.46
N ARG A 159 -1.50 -14.03 -6.46
CA ARG A 159 -2.14 -13.24 -7.53
C ARG A 159 -1.51 -11.86 -7.64
N ARG A 160 -1.36 -11.16 -6.54
CA ARG A 160 -0.72 -9.83 -6.48
C ARG A 160 0.70 -9.86 -7.03
N THR A 161 1.54 -10.75 -6.51
CA THR A 161 2.93 -10.90 -6.97
C THR A 161 3.00 -11.21 -8.47
N ARG A 162 2.08 -12.04 -9.00
CA ARG A 162 2.00 -12.33 -10.44
C ARG A 162 1.64 -11.08 -11.24
N ILE A 163 0.71 -10.24 -10.75
CA ILE A 163 0.34 -8.98 -11.40
C ILE A 163 1.56 -8.06 -11.48
N PHE A 164 2.27 -7.84 -10.37
CA PHE A 164 3.43 -6.95 -10.32
C PHE A 164 4.53 -7.43 -11.25
N ARG A 165 4.88 -8.71 -11.22
CA ARG A 165 5.89 -9.29 -12.14
C ARG A 165 5.50 -9.11 -13.61
N ARG A 166 4.24 -9.38 -13.97
CA ARG A 166 3.75 -9.21 -15.34
C ARG A 166 3.83 -7.77 -15.83
N LEU A 167 3.62 -6.81 -14.95
CA LEU A 167 3.62 -5.39 -15.25
C LEU A 167 4.98 -4.71 -15.06
N ALA A 168 6.02 -5.49 -14.69
CA ALA A 168 7.35 -5.00 -14.32
C ALA A 168 7.29 -3.88 -13.25
N VAL A 169 6.38 -4.03 -12.29
CA VAL A 169 6.28 -3.16 -11.12
C VAL A 169 7.13 -3.76 -10.01
N ASP A 170 8.07 -2.97 -9.50
CA ASP A 170 8.88 -3.36 -8.34
C ASP A 170 8.01 -3.42 -7.08
N GLU A 171 8.25 -4.40 -6.23
CA GLU A 171 7.54 -4.58 -4.95
C GLU A 171 8.50 -4.47 -3.78
N VAL A 172 8.13 -3.70 -2.77
CA VAL A 172 8.72 -3.71 -1.43
C VAL A 172 7.70 -4.31 -0.47
N HIS A 173 8.05 -5.44 0.12
CA HIS A 173 7.20 -6.11 1.09
C HIS A 173 7.54 -5.62 2.51
N ILE A 174 6.53 -5.20 3.26
CA ILE A 174 6.63 -4.71 4.63
C ILE A 174 5.75 -5.55 5.55
N ASP A 175 6.38 -6.17 6.53
CA ASP A 175 5.67 -6.83 7.63
C ASP A 175 5.30 -5.79 8.70
N ALA A 176 3.99 -5.52 8.84
CA ALA A 176 3.49 -4.55 9.79
C ALA A 176 3.69 -5.00 11.27
N ALA A 177 3.87 -6.28 11.51
CA ALA A 177 4.09 -6.81 12.86
C ALA A 177 5.55 -6.70 13.31
N SER A 178 6.50 -6.66 12.37
CA SER A 178 7.95 -6.60 12.69
C SER A 178 8.38 -5.25 13.27
N GLY A 179 7.66 -4.19 12.95
CA GLY A 179 8.06 -2.82 13.29
C GLY A 179 9.29 -2.31 12.51
N ASP A 180 9.90 -3.15 11.70
CA ASP A 180 11.05 -2.80 10.86
C ASP A 180 10.61 -2.63 9.39
N TYR A 181 10.46 -1.39 8.98
CA TYR A 181 10.20 -1.00 7.60
C TYR A 181 11.38 -0.27 6.96
N VAL A 182 12.38 0.11 7.76
CA VAL A 182 13.55 0.85 7.26
C VAL A 182 14.47 -0.06 6.47
N GLU A 183 14.78 -1.24 7.01
CA GLU A 183 15.68 -2.18 6.37
C GLU A 183 15.16 -2.70 5.01
N PRO A 184 13.89 -3.12 4.85
CA PRO A 184 13.36 -3.52 3.54
C PRO A 184 13.43 -2.40 2.50
N LEU A 185 13.13 -1.15 2.88
CA LEU A 185 13.23 0.00 2.00
C LEU A 185 14.68 0.29 1.62
N ALA A 186 15.61 0.28 2.58
CA ALA A 186 17.04 0.51 2.32
C ALA A 186 17.60 -0.52 1.34
N ARG A 187 17.36 -1.81 1.58
CA ARG A 187 17.77 -2.90 0.69
C ARG A 187 17.22 -2.74 -0.72
N PHE A 188 15.97 -2.33 -0.82
CA PHE A 188 15.33 -2.08 -2.11
C PHE A 188 16.04 -0.98 -2.89
N PHE A 189 16.32 0.16 -2.25
CA PHE A 189 17.01 1.28 -2.92
C PHE A 189 18.46 0.93 -3.27
N GLU A 190 19.20 0.25 -2.40
CA GLU A 190 20.55 -0.24 -2.68
C GLU A 190 20.57 -1.19 -3.88
N GLY A 191 19.63 -2.13 -3.93
CA GLY A 191 19.48 -3.04 -5.06
C GLY A 191 19.12 -2.35 -6.39
N ARG A 192 18.41 -1.21 -6.35
CA ARG A 192 18.13 -0.41 -7.55
C ARG A 192 19.33 0.40 -8.00
N MET A 193 20.10 0.97 -7.07
CA MET A 193 21.31 1.72 -7.41
C MET A 193 22.38 0.84 -8.06
N SER A 194 22.45 -0.44 -7.71
CA SER A 194 23.40 -1.39 -8.29
C SER A 194 22.98 -1.91 -9.67
N ARG A 195 21.72 -1.68 -10.10
CA ARG A 195 21.20 -2.09 -11.43
C ARG A 195 21.27 -1.00 -12.49
N ASN A 196 21.48 0.25 -12.10
CA ASN A 196 21.65 1.41 -12.98
C ASN A 196 23.13 1.79 -13.11
#